data_744e125f75b297452272d5f6fa5b22db
#
_entry.id   744e125f75b297452272d5f6fa5b22db
#
_cell.length_a   1.000
_cell.length_b   1.000
_cell.length_c   1.000
_cell.angle_alpha   90.00
_cell.angle_beta   90.00
_cell.angle_gamma   90.00
#
_symmetry.space_group_name_H-M   'P 1'
#
loop_
_entity.id
_entity.type
_entity.pdbx_description
1 polymer ?
#
loop_
_entity_poly.entity_id
_entity_poly.type
_entity_poly.pdbx_seq_one_letter_code
_entity_poly.pdbx_strand_id
1 'polypeptide(L)'
;MLFQSAQAGINVTASHNPKEYNGYKVYWEDGAQLPPVHADEVARRMQELDVFACVKTMGYDTAVAEGKIVLLRDETDEAFLSNVMAQVNDKAVVEKMADSFKMVFTPFHGTGHKLIPEALKRLGMKHVICVPEQMVIDGDFPTDRKSVV
;
A
#
# COMPACT_ATOMS: atom_id res chain seq x y z
N MET A 1 1.50 -8.14 7.56
CA MET A 1 2.53 -9.14 7.16
C MET A 1 2.31 -10.53 7.76
N LEU A 2 1.66 -10.66 8.90
CA LEU A 2 1.46 -11.95 9.59
C LEU A 2 0.77 -13.04 8.77
N PHE A 3 -0.18 -12.68 7.90
CA PHE A 3 -0.90 -13.70 7.12
C PHE A 3 -0.13 -14.30 5.95
N GLN A 4 1.07 -13.81 5.65
CA GLN A 4 1.96 -14.36 4.62
C GLN A 4 3.20 -15.04 5.21
N SER A 5 3.34 -15.07 6.54
CA SER A 5 4.52 -15.62 7.24
C SER A 5 5.85 -15.08 6.71
N ALA A 6 5.87 -13.82 6.27
CA ALA A 6 7.07 -13.19 5.75
C ALA A 6 8.04 -12.88 6.90
N GLN A 7 9.33 -13.17 6.72
CA GLN A 7 10.39 -12.88 7.70
C GLN A 7 10.71 -11.40 7.79
N ALA A 8 10.52 -10.65 6.71
CA ALA A 8 10.73 -9.22 6.65
C ALA A 8 9.85 -8.60 5.55
N GLY A 9 9.70 -7.28 5.58
CA GLY A 9 9.00 -6.54 4.57
C GLY A 9 9.70 -5.23 4.24
N ILE A 10 9.56 -4.79 3.02
CA ILE A 10 10.05 -3.50 2.56
C ILE A 10 8.90 -2.75 1.88
N ASN A 11 8.71 -1.49 2.29
CA ASN A 11 7.80 -0.56 1.64
C ASN A 11 8.63 0.57 1.02
N VAL A 12 8.71 0.58 -0.32
CA VAL A 12 9.40 1.65 -1.06
C VAL A 12 8.45 2.82 -1.18
N THR A 13 8.82 3.96 -0.60
CA THR A 13 7.93 5.13 -0.53
C THR A 13 8.71 6.42 -0.32
N ALA A 14 8.26 7.50 -0.97
CA ALA A 14 8.69 8.86 -0.66
C ALA A 14 7.94 9.45 0.56
N SER A 15 6.99 8.72 1.15
CA SER A 15 6.10 9.20 2.22
C SER A 15 5.29 10.44 1.74
N HIS A 16 5.46 11.58 2.41
CA HIS A 16 4.85 12.88 2.08
C HIS A 16 5.81 13.82 1.34
N ASN A 17 7.00 13.34 0.99
CA ASN A 17 7.96 14.12 0.22
C ASN A 17 7.60 14.14 -1.26
N PRO A 18 8.08 15.13 -2.04
CA PRO A 18 7.96 15.14 -3.48
C PRO A 18 8.47 13.86 -4.14
N LYS A 19 7.96 13.56 -5.33
CA LYS A 19 8.22 12.31 -6.07
C LYS A 19 9.70 12.05 -6.40
N GLU A 20 10.51 13.09 -6.42
CA GLU A 20 11.97 13.01 -6.67
C GLU A 20 12.73 12.37 -5.50
N TYR A 21 12.12 12.36 -4.32
CA TYR A 21 12.68 11.70 -3.15
C TYR A 21 12.35 10.21 -3.18
N ASN A 22 13.29 9.43 -2.72
CA ASN A 22 13.11 7.99 -2.60
C ASN A 22 13.51 7.54 -1.20
N GLY A 23 12.90 6.46 -0.75
CA GLY A 23 13.21 5.87 0.53
C GLY A 23 12.50 4.54 0.69
N TYR A 24 12.79 3.86 1.77
CA TYR A 24 12.10 2.62 2.11
C TYR A 24 12.00 2.46 3.62
N LYS A 25 10.92 1.77 4.02
CA LYS A 25 10.69 1.35 5.40
C LYS A 25 10.86 -0.15 5.47
N VAL A 26 11.63 -0.60 6.43
CA VAL A 26 11.86 -2.03 6.69
C VAL A 26 10.97 -2.47 7.86
N TYR A 27 10.34 -3.62 7.68
CA TYR A 27 9.48 -4.26 8.67
C TYR A 27 10.06 -5.62 9.05
N TRP A 28 9.91 -6.00 10.30
CA TRP A 28 10.40 -7.25 10.83
C TRP A 28 9.34 -8.36 10.82
N GLU A 29 9.68 -9.53 11.30
CA GLU A 29 8.79 -10.69 11.31
C GLU A 29 7.49 -10.51 12.11
N ASP A 30 7.51 -9.63 13.11
CA ASP A 30 6.34 -9.25 13.91
C ASP A 30 5.36 -8.31 13.18
N GLY A 31 5.74 -7.84 11.97
CA GLY A 31 4.97 -6.90 11.19
C GLY A 31 5.14 -5.43 11.59
N ALA A 32 5.92 -5.15 12.64
CA ALA A 32 6.26 -3.79 13.03
C ALA A 32 7.46 -3.25 12.25
N GLN A 33 7.63 -1.93 12.23
CA GLN A 33 8.80 -1.32 11.64
C GLN A 33 10.06 -1.73 12.41
N LEU A 34 11.15 -2.02 11.68
CA LEU A 34 12.41 -2.47 12.23
C LEU A 34 12.90 -1.53 13.34
N PRO A 35 13.13 -2.03 14.57
CA PRO A 35 13.58 -1.20 15.67
C PRO A 35 15.06 -0.78 15.50
N PRO A 36 15.48 0.34 16.14
CA PRO A 36 16.81 0.92 15.95
C PRO A 36 17.96 -0.07 16.16
N VAL A 37 17.89 -0.92 17.16
CA VAL A 37 18.96 -1.89 17.48
C VAL A 37 19.27 -2.82 16.31
N HIS A 38 18.25 -3.25 15.55
CA HIS A 38 18.44 -4.08 14.35
C HIS A 38 18.76 -3.24 13.13
N ALA A 39 18.18 -2.04 13.04
CA ALA A 39 18.47 -1.10 11.95
C ALA A 39 19.94 -0.67 11.93
N ASP A 40 20.52 -0.40 13.10
CA ASP A 40 21.93 -0.02 13.23
C ASP A 40 22.86 -1.16 12.80
N GLU A 41 22.56 -2.40 13.15
CA GLU A 41 23.33 -3.56 12.70
C GLU A 41 23.25 -3.77 11.18
N VAL A 42 22.07 -3.61 10.59
CA VAL A 42 21.90 -3.65 9.13
C VAL A 42 22.71 -2.53 8.47
N ALA A 43 22.62 -1.30 8.99
CA ALA A 43 23.35 -0.15 8.48
C ALA A 43 24.87 -0.36 8.55
N ARG A 44 25.36 -0.88 9.68
CA ARG A 44 26.78 -1.23 9.87
C ARG A 44 27.21 -2.26 8.80
N ARG A 45 26.42 -3.31 8.61
CA ARG A 45 26.75 -4.35 7.63
C ARG A 45 26.74 -3.81 6.20
N MET A 46 25.82 -2.90 5.88
CA MET A 46 25.78 -2.26 4.56
C MET A 46 27.07 -1.47 4.25
N GLN A 47 27.67 -0.83 5.25
CA GLN A 47 28.94 -0.07 5.07
C GLN A 47 30.14 -0.97 4.76
N GLU A 48 30.08 -2.25 5.11
CA GLU A 48 31.15 -3.23 4.85
C GLU A 48 31.05 -3.82 3.42
N LEU A 49 29.96 -3.58 2.70
CA LEU A 49 29.69 -4.18 1.40
C LEU A 49 30.03 -3.22 0.27
N ASP A 50 30.73 -3.72 -0.73
CA ASP A 50 30.79 -3.06 -2.04
C ASP A 50 29.48 -3.35 -2.80
N VAL A 51 28.64 -2.32 -2.92
CA VAL A 51 27.31 -2.44 -3.55
C VAL A 51 27.42 -2.96 -4.99
N PHE A 52 28.43 -2.54 -5.75
CA PHE A 52 28.58 -2.97 -7.14
C PHE A 52 29.13 -4.40 -7.29
N ALA A 53 29.95 -4.84 -6.36
CA ALA A 53 30.50 -6.19 -6.37
C ALA A 53 29.59 -7.24 -5.73
N CYS A 54 28.77 -6.85 -4.74
CA CYS A 54 27.95 -7.78 -3.96
C CYS A 54 26.53 -7.98 -4.48
N VAL A 55 26.02 -7.09 -5.35
CA VAL A 55 24.65 -7.19 -5.88
C VAL A 55 24.54 -8.34 -6.85
N LYS A 56 23.71 -9.33 -6.49
CA LYS A 56 23.33 -10.43 -7.36
C LYS A 56 22.03 -10.08 -8.07
N THR A 57 22.02 -10.11 -9.38
CA THR A 57 20.84 -9.78 -10.20
C THR A 57 20.33 -11.00 -10.95
N MET A 58 19.06 -10.97 -11.26
CA MET A 58 18.36 -11.96 -12.07
C MET A 58 17.32 -11.25 -12.93
N GLY A 59 17.05 -11.76 -14.12
CA GLY A 59 15.96 -11.27 -14.97
C GLY A 59 14.62 -11.47 -14.28
N TYR A 60 13.72 -10.47 -14.38
CA TYR A 60 12.41 -10.48 -13.73
C TYR A 60 11.58 -11.73 -14.12
N ASP A 61 11.45 -12.00 -15.43
CA ASP A 61 10.67 -13.12 -15.92
C ASP A 61 11.22 -14.47 -15.44
N THR A 62 12.54 -14.60 -15.38
CA THR A 62 13.21 -15.79 -14.83
C THR A 62 12.89 -15.94 -13.33
N ALA A 63 12.95 -14.87 -12.58
CA ALA A 63 12.66 -14.88 -11.15
C ALA A 63 11.20 -15.26 -10.85
N VAL A 64 10.26 -14.81 -11.68
CA VAL A 64 8.84 -15.21 -11.61
C VAL A 64 8.68 -16.68 -11.97
N ALA A 65 9.29 -17.12 -13.07
CA ALA A 65 9.20 -18.52 -13.53
C ALA A 65 9.80 -19.51 -12.51
N GLU A 66 10.86 -19.11 -11.80
CA GLU A 66 11.48 -19.92 -10.74
C GLU A 66 10.80 -19.78 -9.36
N GLY A 67 9.69 -19.03 -9.28
CA GLY A 67 8.96 -18.81 -8.03
C GLY A 67 9.69 -17.98 -6.98
N LYS A 68 10.76 -17.26 -7.36
CA LYS A 68 11.48 -16.33 -6.48
C LYS A 68 10.75 -15.01 -6.29
N ILE A 69 9.91 -14.66 -7.27
CA ILE A 69 8.95 -13.54 -7.18
C ILE A 69 7.54 -14.12 -7.26
N VAL A 70 6.75 -13.86 -6.25
CA VAL A 70 5.33 -14.20 -6.21
C VAL A 70 4.53 -12.90 -6.13
N LEU A 71 3.71 -12.66 -7.14
CA LEU A 71 2.81 -11.50 -7.15
C LEU A 71 1.58 -11.80 -6.30
N LEU A 72 1.41 -11.07 -5.22
CA LEU A 72 0.21 -11.11 -4.41
C LEU A 72 -0.94 -10.42 -5.17
N ARG A 73 -2.11 -11.07 -5.17
CA ARG A 73 -3.28 -10.63 -5.94
C ARG A 73 -4.53 -10.58 -5.05
N ASP A 74 -5.65 -10.98 -5.61
CA ASP A 74 -6.98 -10.81 -5.01
C ASP A 74 -7.15 -11.46 -3.64
N GLU A 75 -6.45 -12.54 -3.34
CA GLU A 75 -6.48 -13.18 -2.02
C GLU A 75 -5.93 -12.27 -0.91
N THR A 76 -4.94 -11.45 -1.23
CA THR A 76 -4.37 -10.47 -0.28
C THR A 76 -5.32 -9.30 -0.08
N ASP A 77 -5.90 -8.78 -1.17
CA ASP A 77 -6.91 -7.73 -1.12
C ASP A 77 -8.12 -8.18 -0.31
N GLU A 78 -8.57 -9.42 -0.50
CA GLU A 78 -9.69 -10.00 0.23
C GLU A 78 -9.41 -10.13 1.72
N ALA A 79 -8.24 -10.62 2.08
CA ALA A 79 -7.83 -10.71 3.48
C ALA A 79 -7.76 -9.33 4.14
N PHE A 80 -7.23 -8.33 3.44
CA PHE A 80 -7.17 -6.95 3.92
C PHE A 80 -8.57 -6.36 4.11
N LEU A 81 -9.42 -6.45 3.07
CA LEU A 81 -10.79 -5.93 3.13
C LEU A 81 -11.62 -6.60 4.20
N SER A 82 -11.47 -7.91 4.40
CA SER A 82 -12.15 -8.63 5.47
C SER A 82 -11.78 -8.09 6.84
N ASN A 83 -10.50 -7.81 7.07
CA ASN A 83 -10.04 -7.19 8.32
C ASN A 83 -10.59 -5.76 8.48
N VAL A 84 -10.62 -4.96 7.42
CA VAL A 84 -11.22 -3.61 7.44
C VAL A 84 -12.69 -3.68 7.79
N MET A 85 -13.44 -4.60 7.17
CA MET A 85 -14.87 -4.78 7.44
C MET A 85 -15.15 -5.22 8.88
N ALA A 86 -14.24 -5.99 9.48
CA ALA A 86 -14.35 -6.41 10.88
C ALA A 86 -14.21 -5.25 11.89
N GLN A 87 -13.62 -4.11 11.48
CA GLN A 87 -13.47 -2.92 12.32
C GLN A 87 -14.69 -2.00 12.31
N VAL A 88 -15.71 -2.31 11.53
CA VAL A 88 -16.92 -1.49 11.46
C VAL A 88 -17.71 -1.60 12.76
N ASN A 89 -17.75 -0.50 13.52
CA ASN A 89 -18.35 -0.46 14.86
C ASN A 89 -19.90 -0.49 14.83
N ASP A 90 -20.52 0.18 13.86
CA ASP A 90 -21.97 0.30 13.77
C ASP A 90 -22.48 0.11 12.33
N LYS A 91 -22.77 -1.14 12.01
CA LYS A 91 -23.32 -1.50 10.69
C LYS A 91 -24.75 -0.96 10.51
N ALA A 92 -25.55 -0.87 11.59
CA ALA A 92 -26.93 -0.43 11.49
C ALA A 92 -27.04 1.04 11.10
N VAL A 93 -26.12 1.89 11.58
CA VAL A 93 -26.05 3.29 11.12
C VAL A 93 -25.69 3.37 9.65
N VAL A 94 -24.72 2.58 9.19
CA VAL A 94 -24.34 2.54 7.77
C VAL A 94 -25.51 2.11 6.90
N GLU A 95 -26.19 1.03 7.25
CA GLU A 95 -27.38 0.54 6.54
C GLU A 95 -28.49 1.58 6.46
N LYS A 96 -28.78 2.26 7.59
CA LYS A 96 -29.77 3.33 7.66
C LYS A 96 -29.46 4.50 6.74
N MET A 97 -28.18 4.82 6.58
CA MET A 97 -27.73 5.98 5.80
C MET A 97 -27.46 5.65 4.33
N ALA A 98 -27.31 4.38 3.97
CA ALA A 98 -26.85 3.92 2.67
C ALA A 98 -27.61 4.48 1.47
N ASP A 99 -28.94 4.68 1.61
CA ASP A 99 -29.81 5.19 0.57
C ASP A 99 -29.81 6.72 0.41
N SER A 100 -29.46 7.44 1.46
CA SER A 100 -29.55 8.90 1.47
C SER A 100 -28.20 9.60 1.45
N PHE A 101 -27.18 8.94 1.98
CA PHE A 101 -25.85 9.53 2.10
C PHE A 101 -25.11 9.50 0.77
N LYS A 102 -24.75 10.68 0.28
CA LYS A 102 -23.97 10.87 -0.95
C LYS A 102 -22.53 11.21 -0.58
N MET A 103 -21.59 10.49 -1.17
CA MET A 103 -20.16 10.67 -0.94
C MET A 103 -19.45 10.89 -2.25
N VAL A 104 -18.57 11.89 -2.30
CA VAL A 104 -17.59 12.04 -3.36
C VAL A 104 -16.26 11.52 -2.83
N PHE A 105 -15.66 10.60 -3.57
CA PHE A 105 -14.37 10.01 -3.25
C PHE A 105 -13.33 10.37 -4.29
N THR A 106 -12.17 10.79 -3.83
CA THR A 106 -10.99 10.95 -4.66
C THR A 106 -9.78 10.29 -3.99
N PRO A 107 -9.06 9.40 -4.68
CA PRO A 107 -7.79 8.89 -4.24
C PRO A 107 -6.64 9.86 -4.54
N PHE A 108 -6.93 10.94 -5.25
CA PHE A 108 -5.95 11.93 -5.67
C PHE A 108 -4.75 11.34 -6.39
N HIS A 109 -5.00 10.49 -7.39
CA HIS A 109 -4.01 9.70 -8.14
C HIS A 109 -3.21 8.68 -7.32
N GLY A 110 -3.58 8.47 -6.05
CA GLY A 110 -2.87 7.59 -5.11
C GLY A 110 -3.41 6.16 -5.06
N THR A 111 -2.82 5.37 -4.19
CA THR A 111 -3.04 3.92 -4.07
C THR A 111 -4.42 3.52 -3.56
N GLY A 112 -5.18 4.46 -2.96
CA GLY A 112 -6.52 4.18 -2.45
C GLY A 112 -7.58 3.91 -3.51
N HIS A 113 -7.28 4.10 -4.79
CA HIS A 113 -8.24 4.02 -5.90
C HIS A 113 -8.95 2.66 -6.03
N LYS A 114 -8.32 1.56 -5.65
CA LYS A 114 -8.86 0.20 -5.76
C LYS A 114 -9.63 -0.21 -4.51
N LEU A 115 -8.98 -0.17 -3.35
CA LEU A 115 -9.50 -0.80 -2.14
C LEU A 115 -10.56 0.04 -1.41
N ILE A 116 -10.47 1.37 -1.45
CA ILE A 116 -11.42 2.22 -0.74
C ILE A 116 -12.82 2.17 -1.36
N PRO A 117 -13.00 2.32 -2.69
CA PRO A 117 -14.32 2.15 -3.31
C PRO A 117 -14.92 0.76 -3.06
N GLU A 118 -14.09 -0.29 -3.09
CA GLU A 118 -14.55 -1.65 -2.81
C GLU A 118 -14.99 -1.80 -1.34
N ALA A 119 -14.25 -1.23 -0.39
CA ALA A 119 -14.63 -1.21 1.01
C ALA A 119 -15.97 -0.50 1.23
N LEU A 120 -16.16 0.67 0.62
CA LEU A 120 -17.41 1.44 0.73
C LEU A 120 -18.59 0.69 0.11
N LYS A 121 -18.38 0.00 -1.01
CA LYS A 121 -19.39 -0.87 -1.61
C LYS A 121 -19.77 -2.03 -0.70
N ARG A 122 -18.79 -2.70 -0.07
CA ARG A 122 -19.03 -3.79 0.91
C ARG A 122 -19.76 -3.32 2.17
N LEU A 123 -19.56 -2.07 2.55
CA LEU A 123 -20.35 -1.41 3.60
C LEU A 123 -21.81 -1.17 3.19
N GLY A 124 -22.14 -1.32 1.90
CA GLY A 124 -23.51 -1.09 1.40
C GLY A 124 -23.78 0.35 0.97
N MET A 125 -22.75 1.22 0.91
CA MET A 125 -22.92 2.61 0.46
C MET A 125 -23.32 2.66 -1.00
N LYS A 126 -24.51 3.25 -1.32
CA LYS A 126 -25.09 3.20 -2.66
C LYS A 126 -24.69 4.39 -3.55
N HIS A 127 -24.32 5.52 -2.94
CA HIS A 127 -24.07 6.75 -3.67
C HIS A 127 -22.64 7.24 -3.45
N VAL A 128 -21.66 6.42 -3.88
CA VAL A 128 -20.25 6.78 -3.90
C VAL A 128 -19.89 7.20 -5.32
N ILE A 129 -19.53 8.47 -5.47
CA ILE A 129 -19.12 9.07 -6.75
C ILE A 129 -17.59 9.20 -6.71
N CYS A 130 -16.91 8.35 -7.46
CA CYS A 130 -15.46 8.48 -7.65
C CYS A 130 -15.18 9.55 -8.69
N VAL A 131 -14.19 10.41 -8.44
CA VAL A 131 -13.73 11.42 -9.42
C VAL A 131 -12.90 10.71 -10.49
N PRO A 132 -13.42 10.55 -11.73
CA PRO A 132 -12.81 9.65 -12.71
C PRO A 132 -11.38 10.00 -13.07
N GLU A 133 -11.08 11.28 -13.22
CA GLU A 133 -9.76 11.78 -13.61
C GLU A 133 -8.69 11.46 -12.56
N GLN A 134 -9.11 11.32 -11.30
CA GLN A 134 -8.22 11.08 -10.16
C GLN A 134 -8.10 9.60 -9.77
N MET A 135 -8.88 8.73 -10.41
CA MET A 135 -8.81 7.27 -10.18
C MET A 135 -7.60 6.62 -10.87
N VAL A 136 -6.91 7.35 -11.73
CA VAL A 136 -5.68 6.89 -12.39
C VAL A 136 -4.50 7.15 -11.48
N ILE A 137 -3.66 6.12 -11.24
CA ILE A 137 -2.40 6.30 -10.49
C ILE A 137 -1.44 7.14 -11.33
N ASP A 138 -1.02 8.27 -10.80
CA ASP A 138 -0.09 9.17 -11.46
C ASP A 138 0.71 9.98 -10.44
N GLY A 139 2.04 9.80 -10.44
CA GLY A 139 2.95 10.49 -9.52
C GLY A 139 3.15 11.98 -9.84
N ASP A 140 2.66 12.45 -10.99
CA ASP A 140 2.69 13.87 -11.37
C ASP A 140 1.46 14.65 -10.87
N PHE A 141 0.46 13.95 -10.32
CA PHE A 141 -0.75 14.57 -9.76
C PHE A 141 -1.39 15.61 -10.68
N PRO A 142 -1.71 15.29 -11.96
CA PRO A 142 -2.05 16.28 -12.99
C PRO A 142 -3.31 17.09 -12.69
N THR A 143 -4.17 16.63 -11.79
CA THR A 143 -5.37 17.37 -11.37
C THR A 143 -5.14 18.20 -10.11
N ASP A 144 -3.97 18.08 -9.47
CA ASP A 144 -3.62 18.92 -8.33
C ASP A 144 -3.14 20.30 -8.80
N ARG A 145 -3.99 21.29 -8.61
CA ARG A 145 -3.69 22.67 -8.98
C ARG A 145 -3.24 23.53 -7.78
N LYS A 146 -3.20 22.98 -6.57
CA LYS A 146 -3.05 23.79 -5.35
C LYS A 146 -2.18 23.20 -4.25
N SER A 147 -1.87 21.93 -4.25
CA SER A 147 -0.96 21.40 -3.23
C SER A 147 0.47 21.77 -3.61
N VAL A 148 0.87 22.93 -3.13
CA VAL A 148 2.28 23.23 -2.93
C VAL A 148 2.63 22.55 -1.62
N VAL A 149 3.10 21.33 -1.71
CA VAL A 149 3.75 20.67 -0.58
C VAL A 149 5.24 20.93 -0.69
#